data_5593f896ba6d953b41693e1327b3d7f6
#
_entry.id   5593f896ba6d953b41693e1327b3d7f6
#
_cell.length_a   1.000
_cell.length_b   1.000
_cell.length_c   1.000
_cell.angle_alpha   90.00
_cell.angle_beta   90.00
_cell.angle_gamma   90.00
#
_symmetry.space_group_name_H-M   'P 1'
#
loop_
_entity.id
_entity.type
_entity.pdbx_description
1 polymer ?
#
loop_
_entity_poly.entity_id
_entity_poly.type
_entity_poly.pdbx_seq_one_letter_code
_entity_poly.pdbx_strand_id
1 'polypeptide(L)'
;MPHIESAIARVPAFAEVGVKKVYNGAIAYTPDGSPIIGPAWDLPNFWLNEGHSFGITAAGGAGWQLAEWIVDGEPTIDMMGVDPRRYGSYATKSFLKEKNEEAYALSLIHI
;
A
#
# COMPACT_ATOMS: atom_id res chain seq x y z
N MET A 1 -9.45 22.03 10.35
CA MET A 1 -8.89 20.81 9.73
C MET A 1 -8.70 19.72 10.79
N PRO A 2 -9.43 18.63 10.68
CA PRO A 2 -9.44 17.59 11.75
C PRO A 2 -8.08 16.95 11.99
N HIS A 3 -7.26 16.80 10.96
CA HIS A 3 -5.91 16.21 11.11
C HIS A 3 -4.96 17.09 11.91
N ILE A 4 -5.05 18.41 11.72
CA ILE A 4 -4.25 19.37 12.48
C ILE A 4 -4.68 19.37 13.94
N GLU A 5 -5.98 19.35 14.19
CA GLU A 5 -6.53 19.28 15.56
C GLU A 5 -6.08 18.02 16.28
N SER A 6 -6.11 16.87 15.60
CA SER A 6 -5.60 15.61 16.17
C SER A 6 -4.10 15.66 16.45
N ALA A 7 -3.32 16.29 15.58
CA ALA A 7 -1.89 16.46 15.79
C ALA A 7 -1.60 17.35 17.00
N ILE A 8 -2.33 18.45 17.17
CA ILE A 8 -2.20 19.34 18.31
C ILE A 8 -2.51 18.62 19.61
N ALA A 9 -3.54 17.77 19.61
CA ALA A 9 -3.89 16.97 20.79
C ALA A 9 -2.76 16.03 21.22
N ARG A 10 -1.97 15.53 20.27
CA ARG A 10 -0.83 14.64 20.54
C ARG A 10 0.46 15.38 20.84
N VAL A 11 0.70 16.47 20.15
CA VAL A 11 1.89 17.33 20.30
C VAL A 11 1.43 18.77 20.41
N PRO A 12 1.19 19.26 21.64
CA PRO A 12 0.61 20.60 21.85
C PRO A 12 1.42 21.74 21.24
N ALA A 13 2.73 21.57 21.05
CA ALA A 13 3.59 22.57 20.42
C ALA A 13 3.14 22.93 19.01
N PHE A 14 2.40 22.05 18.33
CA PHE A 14 1.89 22.33 16.98
C PHE A 14 0.86 23.46 16.94
N ALA A 15 0.25 23.79 18.07
CA ALA A 15 -0.66 24.94 18.15
C ALA A 15 0.07 26.27 18.04
N GLU A 16 1.38 26.30 18.35
CA GLU A 16 2.20 27.52 18.37
C GLU A 16 2.99 27.72 17.07
N VAL A 17 2.94 26.79 16.13
CA VAL A 17 3.68 26.84 14.88
C VAL A 17 2.73 26.91 13.70
N GLY A 18 3.18 27.54 12.61
CA GLY A 18 2.41 27.64 11.39
C GLY A 18 2.60 26.44 10.46
N VAL A 19 1.74 26.38 9.45
CA VAL A 19 1.84 25.37 8.38
C VAL A 19 2.70 25.93 7.27
N LYS A 20 3.83 25.29 6.99
CA LYS A 20 4.75 25.72 5.93
C LYS A 20 4.17 25.46 4.54
N LYS A 21 3.65 24.27 4.33
CA LYS A 21 3.07 23.88 3.05
C LYS A 21 2.15 22.66 3.23
N VAL A 22 1.09 22.62 2.44
CA VAL A 22 0.19 21.46 2.35
C VAL A 22 0.46 20.75 1.02
N TYR A 23 0.68 19.45 1.09
CA TYR A 23 0.89 18.60 -0.09
C TYR A 23 -0.32 17.70 -0.26
N ASN A 24 -0.88 17.68 -1.46
CA ASN A 24 -1.96 16.77 -1.84
C ASN A 24 -1.52 15.97 -3.03
N GLY A 25 -1.89 14.69 -3.05
CA GLY A 25 -1.55 13.82 -4.17
C GLY A 25 -2.45 12.60 -4.20
N ALA A 26 -2.40 11.90 -5.32
CA ALA A 26 -3.12 10.64 -5.48
C ALA A 26 -2.42 9.53 -4.71
N ILE A 27 -3.20 8.67 -4.07
CA ILE A 27 -2.72 7.48 -3.37
C ILE A 27 -3.04 6.26 -4.24
N ALA A 28 -2.05 5.38 -4.43
CA ALA A 28 -2.28 4.13 -5.14
C ALA A 28 -3.04 3.16 -4.25
N TYR A 29 -4.17 2.65 -4.74
CA TYR A 29 -4.96 1.63 -4.06
C TYR A 29 -5.11 0.41 -4.94
N THR A 30 -4.89 -0.75 -4.35
CA THR A 30 -5.16 -2.04 -4.96
C THR A 30 -6.58 -2.50 -4.61
N PRO A 31 -7.13 -3.51 -5.31
CA PRO A 31 -8.50 -3.98 -5.04
C PRO A 31 -8.76 -4.48 -3.62
N ASP A 32 -7.75 -4.96 -2.92
CA ASP A 32 -7.86 -5.41 -1.53
C ASP A 32 -7.19 -4.47 -0.52
N GLY A 33 -6.66 -3.35 -0.97
CA GLY A 33 -5.97 -2.38 -0.13
C GLY A 33 -4.55 -2.77 0.27
N SER A 34 -4.09 -3.97 -0.05
CA SER A 34 -2.74 -4.44 0.25
C SER A 34 -1.79 -4.20 -0.92
N PRO A 35 -0.50 -3.97 -0.67
CA PRO A 35 0.48 -3.82 -1.76
C PRO A 35 0.62 -5.10 -2.59
N ILE A 36 1.29 -4.98 -3.70
CA ILE A 36 1.56 -6.09 -4.62
C ILE A 36 3.07 -6.30 -4.64
N ILE A 37 3.52 -7.37 -4.00
CA ILE A 37 4.94 -7.67 -3.81
C ILE A 37 5.21 -9.13 -4.15
N GLY A 38 6.05 -9.38 -5.13
CA GLY A 38 6.44 -10.73 -5.50
C GLY A 38 6.49 -10.96 -7.00
N PRO A 39 6.55 -12.24 -7.43
CA PRO A 39 6.62 -12.57 -8.85
C PRO A 39 5.28 -12.37 -9.55
N ALA A 40 5.32 -11.87 -10.79
CA ALA A 40 4.14 -11.81 -11.63
C ALA A 40 3.67 -13.24 -11.98
N TRP A 41 2.36 -13.46 -11.95
CA TRP A 41 1.82 -14.81 -12.19
C TRP A 41 1.91 -15.26 -13.66
N ASP A 42 2.01 -14.32 -14.59
CA ASP A 42 1.99 -14.57 -16.05
C ASP A 42 3.31 -14.30 -16.77
N LEU A 43 4.32 -13.78 -16.06
CA LEU A 43 5.61 -13.41 -16.66
C LEU A 43 6.77 -13.95 -15.81
N PRO A 44 7.56 -14.89 -16.36
CA PRO A 44 8.73 -15.37 -15.64
C PRO A 44 9.79 -14.27 -15.50
N ASN A 45 10.49 -14.25 -14.38
CA ASN A 45 11.53 -13.25 -14.06
C ASN A 45 11.03 -11.80 -14.01
N PHE A 46 9.74 -11.60 -13.86
CA PHE A 46 9.15 -10.28 -13.68
C PHE A 46 8.65 -10.14 -12.25
N TRP A 47 9.19 -9.19 -11.51
CA TRP A 47 8.90 -8.98 -10.10
C TRP A 47 8.18 -7.67 -9.89
N LEU A 48 7.22 -7.66 -8.97
CA LEU A 48 6.39 -6.50 -8.68
C LEU A 48 6.66 -6.02 -7.26
N ASN A 49 6.64 -4.70 -7.09
CA ASN A 49 6.69 -4.04 -5.78
C ASN A 49 5.95 -2.71 -5.91
N GLU A 50 4.65 -2.77 -5.83
CA GLU A 50 3.79 -1.64 -6.17
C GLU A 50 2.52 -1.61 -5.34
N GLY A 51 1.68 -0.59 -5.57
CA GLY A 51 0.40 -0.47 -4.89
C GLY A 51 0.51 -0.12 -3.41
N HIS A 52 1.57 0.56 -3.02
CA HIS A 52 1.80 0.95 -1.63
C HIS A 52 1.02 2.23 -1.28
N SER A 53 -0.03 2.11 -0.48
CA SER A 53 -0.69 3.29 0.10
C SER A 53 0.11 3.88 1.26
N PHE A 54 0.89 3.05 1.96
CA PHE A 54 1.81 3.45 3.03
C PHE A 54 3.27 3.17 2.61
N GLY A 55 3.69 3.73 1.48
CA GLY A 55 4.96 3.40 0.85
C GLY A 55 6.19 3.62 1.72
N ILE A 56 6.29 4.77 2.35
CA ILE A 56 7.45 5.09 3.19
C ILE A 56 7.52 4.15 4.39
N THR A 57 6.40 3.91 5.05
CA THR A 57 6.33 3.02 6.20
C THR A 57 6.72 1.58 5.86
N ALA A 58 6.31 1.09 4.70
CA ALA A 58 6.51 -0.29 4.29
C ALA A 58 7.79 -0.52 3.48
N ALA A 59 8.45 0.53 3.02
CA ALA A 59 9.54 0.42 2.05
C ALA A 59 10.68 -0.50 2.50
N GLY A 60 11.13 -0.38 3.74
CA GLY A 60 12.23 -1.18 4.26
C GLY A 60 11.92 -2.67 4.29
N GLY A 61 10.78 -3.03 4.86
CA GLY A 61 10.35 -4.43 4.95
C GLY A 61 9.99 -5.04 3.61
N ALA A 62 9.30 -4.29 2.76
CA ALA A 62 8.93 -4.74 1.42
C ALA A 62 10.16 -5.04 0.57
N GLY A 63 11.13 -4.12 0.55
CA GLY A 63 12.37 -4.31 -0.19
C GLY A 63 13.20 -5.46 0.34
N TRP A 64 13.30 -5.61 1.64
CA TRP A 64 14.03 -6.70 2.28
C TRP A 64 13.43 -8.07 1.88
N GLN A 65 12.14 -8.26 2.08
CA GLN A 65 11.50 -9.54 1.79
C GLN A 65 11.52 -9.86 0.29
N LEU A 66 11.36 -8.86 -0.55
CA LEU A 66 11.44 -9.05 -2.00
C LEU A 66 12.86 -9.47 -2.43
N ALA A 67 13.88 -8.84 -1.87
CA ALA A 67 15.27 -9.19 -2.17
C ALA A 67 15.59 -10.63 -1.78
N GLU A 68 15.19 -11.05 -0.59
CA GLU A 68 15.37 -12.44 -0.14
C GLU A 68 14.61 -13.43 -1.01
N TRP A 69 13.40 -13.06 -1.42
CA TRP A 69 12.59 -13.90 -2.30
C TRP A 69 13.27 -14.12 -3.66
N ILE A 70 13.82 -13.05 -4.24
CA ILE A 70 14.52 -13.13 -5.53
C ILE A 70 15.80 -13.98 -5.40
N VAL A 71 16.57 -13.78 -4.36
CA VAL A 71 17.87 -14.46 -4.17
C VAL A 71 17.70 -15.90 -3.71
N ASP A 72 16.83 -16.14 -2.72
CA ASP A 72 16.71 -17.42 -2.05
C ASP A 72 15.57 -18.30 -2.60
N GLY A 73 14.75 -17.76 -3.50
CA GLY A 73 13.60 -18.45 -4.07
C GLY A 73 12.34 -18.41 -3.24
N GLU A 74 12.42 -17.93 -1.99
CA GLU A 74 11.28 -17.78 -1.11
C GLU A 74 11.51 -16.66 -0.09
N PRO A 75 10.44 -15.98 0.37
CA PRO A 75 10.58 -14.98 1.44
C PRO A 75 10.76 -15.67 2.79
N THR A 76 11.28 -14.94 3.78
CA THR A 76 11.47 -15.45 5.14
C THR A 76 10.22 -15.33 6.01
N ILE A 77 9.22 -14.58 5.57
CA ILE A 77 7.92 -14.46 6.23
C ILE A 77 6.80 -14.77 5.24
N ASP A 78 5.60 -14.99 5.75
CA ASP A 78 4.44 -15.23 4.90
C ASP A 78 4.06 -13.97 4.12
N MET A 79 4.23 -14.02 2.80
CA MET A 79 3.91 -12.93 1.87
C MET A 79 2.62 -13.18 1.09
N MET A 80 1.82 -14.17 1.46
CA MET A 80 0.60 -14.53 0.72
C MET A 80 -0.37 -13.35 0.58
N GLY A 81 -0.51 -12.54 1.62
CA GLY A 81 -1.42 -11.39 1.60
C GLY A 81 -1.04 -10.28 0.63
N VAL A 82 0.19 -10.26 0.13
CA VAL A 82 0.70 -9.25 -0.82
C VAL A 82 1.17 -9.86 -2.14
N ASP A 83 1.12 -11.16 -2.28
CA ASP A 83 1.58 -11.88 -3.48
C ASP A 83 0.72 -11.51 -4.70
N PRO A 84 1.33 -11.12 -5.85
CA PRO A 84 0.58 -10.80 -7.07
C PRO A 84 -0.28 -11.97 -7.57
N ARG A 85 0.11 -13.20 -7.26
CA ARG A 85 -0.61 -14.40 -7.71
C ARG A 85 -1.98 -14.60 -7.05
N ARG A 86 -2.33 -13.75 -6.06
CA ARG A 86 -3.68 -13.71 -5.51
C ARG A 86 -4.70 -13.15 -6.52
N TYR A 87 -4.22 -12.45 -7.53
CA TYR A 87 -5.04 -11.96 -8.63
C TYR A 87 -4.91 -12.89 -9.82
N GLY A 88 -6.01 -13.42 -10.31
CA GLY A 88 -6.04 -14.30 -11.45
C GLY A 88 -6.76 -13.66 -12.65
N SER A 89 -7.18 -14.48 -13.60
CA SER A 89 -7.87 -14.03 -14.80
C SER A 89 -9.23 -13.36 -14.53
N TYR A 90 -9.79 -13.52 -13.33
CA TYR A 90 -11.01 -12.83 -12.90
C TYR A 90 -10.81 -11.33 -12.70
N ALA A 91 -9.56 -10.87 -12.60
CA ALA A 91 -9.23 -9.46 -12.38
C ALA A 91 -9.41 -8.63 -13.66
N THR A 92 -10.65 -8.51 -14.09
CA THR A 92 -11.03 -7.71 -15.26
C THR A 92 -11.05 -6.22 -14.90
N LYS A 93 -11.09 -5.36 -15.91
CA LYS A 93 -11.12 -3.91 -15.71
C LYS A 93 -12.30 -3.46 -14.85
N SER A 94 -13.49 -4.00 -15.09
CA SER A 94 -14.68 -3.68 -14.31
C SER A 94 -14.60 -4.20 -12.87
N PHE A 95 -14.09 -5.41 -12.67
CA PHE A 95 -13.88 -5.98 -11.35
C PHE A 95 -12.89 -5.12 -10.54
N LEU A 96 -11.76 -4.73 -11.14
CA LEU A 96 -10.75 -3.92 -10.47
C LEU A 96 -11.28 -2.55 -10.07
N LYS A 97 -12.09 -1.94 -10.94
CA LYS A 97 -12.72 -0.64 -10.64
C LYS A 97 -13.63 -0.73 -9.42
N GLU A 98 -14.52 -1.71 -9.40
CA GLU A 98 -15.46 -1.89 -8.29
C GLU A 98 -14.75 -2.21 -6.98
N LYS A 99 -13.76 -3.09 -7.03
CA LYS A 99 -13.03 -3.48 -5.82
C LYS A 99 -12.14 -2.37 -5.28
N ASN A 100 -11.56 -1.55 -6.13
CA ASN A 100 -10.78 -0.39 -5.69
C ASN A 100 -11.67 0.65 -5.02
N GLU A 101 -12.85 0.90 -5.55
CA GLU A 101 -13.81 1.80 -4.93
C GLU A 101 -14.25 1.30 -3.56
N GLU A 102 -14.54 0.00 -3.46
CA GLU A 102 -14.90 -0.66 -2.20
C GLU A 102 -13.78 -0.58 -1.16
N ALA A 103 -12.56 -0.90 -1.55
CA ALA A 103 -11.39 -0.86 -0.66
C ALA A 103 -11.13 0.54 -0.14
N TYR A 104 -11.24 1.54 -0.99
CA TYR A 104 -11.07 2.95 -0.61
C TYR A 104 -12.15 3.40 0.38
N ALA A 105 -13.40 3.03 0.13
CA ALA A 105 -14.52 3.36 1.01
C ALA A 105 -14.34 2.73 2.40
N LEU A 106 -13.92 1.48 2.48
CA LEU A 106 -13.65 0.79 3.74
C LEU A 106 -12.51 1.45 4.50
N SER A 107 -11.47 1.88 3.81
CA SER A 107 -10.35 2.60 4.41
C SER A 107 -10.82 3.92 5.07
N LEU A 108 -11.73 4.63 4.44
CA LEU A 108 -12.30 5.87 5.01
C LEU A 108 -13.14 5.63 6.24
N ILE A 109 -13.85 4.51 6.31
CA ILE A 109 -14.69 4.14 7.46
C ILE A 109 -13.84 3.86 8.71
N HIS A 110 -12.63 3.33 8.53
CA HIS A 110 -11.74 2.94 9.62
C HIS A 110 -10.77 4.03 10.07
N ILE A 111 -10.80 5.18 9.43
CA ILE A 111 -10.07 6.36 9.85
C ILE A 111 -10.85 7.10 10.93
#